data_63a83e98eea7d53103a0d2ffbe0731fd
#
_entry.id   63a83e98eea7d53103a0d2ffbe0731fd
#
_cell.length_a   1.000
_cell.length_b   1.000
_cell.length_c   1.000
_cell.angle_alpha   90.00
_cell.angle_beta   90.00
_cell.angle_gamma   90.00
#
_symmetry.space_group_name_H-M   'P 1'
#
loop_
_entity.id
_entity.type
_entity.pdbx_description
1 polymer ?
#
loop_
_entity_poly.entity_id
_entity_poly.type
_entity_poly.pdbx_seq_one_letter_code
_entity_poly.pdbx_strand_id
1 'polypeptide(L)'
;MSILGRFLGGPAQQQAHDLERLEQRLAELERTLERSRQLAIFQLDMRTARELIELRAEPRYGAPGRLERHGYKVWSQNDEDGILEEIFRRVGTASRTFVEFGVSDGRECNTVKLLIQGWSGLWMESSAEFCERMRRIFAAPLADGRLELLQTAVSVENVDGLIAGARVAAAGELDLLSIDIDGNDYHVLKAIHSVRPRVVVIEINGKFPPPMDVVQPYDPALTWDGSDFGGASLQAMTNLATRLGYRLVGTNITGVNAFYVRADLAGGRFAEGDAAALYNPARIWLTPGFVAGHPTRERFGYTSDAAIEQALRSK
;
A
#
# COMPACT_ATOMS: atom_id res chain seq x y z
N MET A 1 68.59 -21.77 32.91
CA MET A 1 67.64 -21.56 31.82
C MET A 1 66.39 -22.38 32.09
N SER A 2 65.33 -21.68 32.40
CA SER A 2 64.12 -22.20 33.04
C SER A 2 63.27 -23.04 32.07
N ILE A 3 62.92 -24.26 32.48
CA ILE A 3 62.02 -25.21 31.79
C ILE A 3 60.55 -24.84 32.02
N LEU A 4 60.25 -23.66 32.57
CA LEU A 4 58.91 -23.20 32.95
C LEU A 4 58.06 -22.49 31.86
N GLY A 5 58.61 -22.44 30.62
CA GLY A 5 57.91 -21.71 29.50
C GLY A 5 57.06 -22.55 28.55
N ARG A 6 56.83 -23.86 28.81
CA ARG A 6 56.19 -24.77 27.84
C ARG A 6 54.84 -25.40 28.28
N PHE A 7 54.23 -25.00 29.38
CA PHE A 7 53.01 -25.62 29.91
C PHE A 7 51.89 -24.65 30.24
N LEU A 8 51.67 -23.59 29.46
CA LEU A 8 50.50 -22.72 29.61
C LEU A 8 49.64 -22.65 28.34
N GLY A 9 49.57 -23.74 27.57
CA GLY A 9 48.51 -23.98 26.60
C GLY A 9 47.46 -24.89 27.24
N GLY A 10 46.80 -24.42 28.28
CA GLY A 10 45.81 -25.21 28.98
C GLY A 10 44.50 -25.38 28.19
N PRO A 11 43.65 -26.34 28.55
CA PRO A 11 42.36 -26.59 27.90
C PRO A 11 41.49 -25.32 27.72
N ALA A 12 41.66 -24.34 28.56
CA ALA A 12 40.95 -23.04 28.46
C ALA A 12 41.40 -22.20 27.25
N GLN A 13 42.68 -22.19 26.88
CA GLN A 13 43.15 -21.50 25.67
C GLN A 13 42.71 -22.20 24.39
N GLN A 14 42.71 -23.54 24.41
CA GLN A 14 42.17 -24.32 23.28
C GLN A 14 40.65 -24.06 23.11
N GLN A 15 39.88 -24.05 24.21
CA GLN A 15 38.45 -23.73 24.18
C GLN A 15 38.19 -22.31 23.67
N ALA A 16 38.97 -21.32 24.10
CA ALA A 16 38.84 -19.93 23.61
C ALA A 16 39.11 -19.84 22.10
N HIS A 17 40.14 -20.52 21.58
CA HIS A 17 40.43 -20.56 20.17
C HIS A 17 39.37 -21.28 19.35
N ASP A 18 38.83 -22.38 19.87
CA ASP A 18 37.76 -23.13 19.22
C ASP A 18 36.44 -22.30 19.22
N LEU A 19 36.18 -21.54 20.28
CA LEU A 19 35.03 -20.62 20.34
C LEU A 19 35.17 -19.51 19.30
N GLU A 20 36.31 -18.83 19.23
CA GLU A 20 36.60 -17.80 18.23
C GLU A 20 36.43 -18.32 16.79
N ARG A 21 36.91 -19.53 16.53
CA ARG A 21 36.76 -20.20 15.24
C ARG A 21 35.29 -20.49 14.92
N LEU A 22 34.50 -20.89 15.89
CA LEU A 22 33.05 -21.12 15.74
C LEU A 22 32.32 -19.83 15.47
N GLU A 23 32.66 -18.75 16.19
CA GLU A 23 32.08 -17.41 15.96
C GLU A 23 32.38 -16.89 14.55
N GLN A 24 33.63 -17.05 14.08
CA GLN A 24 34.03 -16.69 12.72
C GLN A 24 33.22 -17.48 11.67
N ARG A 25 33.05 -18.79 11.87
CA ARG A 25 32.27 -19.64 10.97
C ARG A 25 30.79 -19.29 10.99
N LEU A 26 30.24 -18.96 12.16
CA LEU A 26 28.86 -18.50 12.29
C LEU A 26 28.65 -17.21 11.50
N ALA A 27 29.52 -16.22 11.69
CA ALA A 27 29.45 -14.96 10.97
C ALA A 27 29.61 -15.11 9.44
N GLU A 28 30.39 -16.09 8.98
CA GLU A 28 30.53 -16.43 7.56
C GLU A 28 29.25 -17.10 7.01
N LEU A 29 28.65 -18.01 7.79
CA LEU A 29 27.39 -18.66 7.44
C LEU A 29 26.24 -17.66 7.36
N GLU A 30 26.16 -16.74 8.32
CA GLU A 30 25.15 -15.66 8.34
C GLU A 30 25.28 -14.77 7.10
N ARG A 31 26.49 -14.35 6.74
CA ARG A 31 26.74 -13.58 5.50
C ARG A 31 26.37 -14.35 4.25
N THR A 32 26.66 -15.64 4.21
CA THR A 32 26.34 -16.50 3.07
C THR A 32 24.84 -16.70 2.94
N LEU A 33 24.15 -16.91 4.07
CA LEU A 33 22.70 -17.05 4.13
C LEU A 33 22.02 -15.76 3.65
N GLU A 34 22.46 -14.61 4.15
CA GLU A 34 21.89 -13.31 3.75
C GLU A 34 22.10 -13.06 2.25
N ARG A 35 23.29 -13.35 1.73
CA ARG A 35 23.56 -13.25 0.28
C ARG A 35 22.67 -14.19 -0.54
N SER A 36 22.46 -15.42 -0.08
CA SER A 36 21.58 -16.40 -0.75
C SER A 36 20.14 -15.95 -0.72
N ARG A 37 19.70 -15.39 0.40
CA ARG A 37 18.35 -14.80 0.55
C ARG A 37 18.15 -13.64 -0.43
N GLN A 38 19.10 -12.72 -0.52
CA GLN A 38 19.04 -11.59 -1.45
C GLN A 38 18.96 -12.05 -2.91
N LEU A 39 19.75 -13.06 -3.29
CA LEU A 39 19.69 -13.64 -4.64
C LEU A 39 18.34 -14.30 -4.93
N ALA A 40 17.76 -15.01 -3.95
CA ALA A 40 16.47 -15.65 -4.10
C ALA A 40 15.34 -14.60 -4.26
N ILE A 41 15.37 -13.53 -3.47
CA ILE A 41 14.45 -12.39 -3.61
C ILE A 41 14.59 -11.77 -5.00
N PHE A 42 15.80 -11.47 -5.44
CA PHE A 42 16.04 -10.90 -6.77
C PHE A 42 15.50 -11.78 -7.89
N GLN A 43 15.69 -13.10 -7.80
CA GLN A 43 15.16 -14.05 -8.79
C GLN A 43 13.63 -14.07 -8.79
N LEU A 44 13.02 -14.00 -7.62
CA LEU A 44 11.55 -13.92 -7.48
C LEU A 44 11.03 -12.64 -8.12
N ASP A 45 11.65 -11.50 -7.82
CA ASP A 45 11.26 -10.20 -8.36
C ASP A 45 11.37 -10.16 -9.90
N MET A 46 12.43 -10.74 -10.44
CA MET A 46 12.61 -10.84 -11.89
C MET A 46 11.53 -11.71 -12.56
N ARG A 47 11.11 -12.80 -11.90
CA ARG A 47 9.99 -13.63 -12.38
C ARG A 47 8.69 -12.85 -12.32
N THR A 48 8.42 -12.21 -11.20
CA THR A 48 7.22 -11.39 -10.99
C THR A 48 7.13 -10.27 -12.03
N ALA A 49 8.24 -9.56 -12.28
CA ALA A 49 8.27 -8.52 -13.29
C ALA A 49 7.94 -9.05 -14.69
N ARG A 50 8.52 -10.21 -15.05
CA ARG A 50 8.23 -10.84 -16.34
C ARG A 50 6.76 -11.24 -16.45
N GLU A 51 6.22 -11.90 -15.43
CA GLU A 51 4.82 -12.33 -15.40
C GLU A 51 3.86 -11.13 -15.48
N LEU A 52 4.15 -10.03 -14.78
CA LEU A 52 3.38 -8.80 -14.87
C LEU A 52 3.40 -8.19 -16.27
N ILE A 53 4.55 -8.19 -16.96
CA ILE A 53 4.67 -7.72 -18.34
C ILE A 53 3.84 -8.61 -19.28
N GLU A 54 3.94 -9.92 -19.14
CA GLU A 54 3.19 -10.90 -19.95
C GLU A 54 1.68 -10.76 -19.73
N LEU A 55 1.23 -10.69 -18.48
CA LEU A 55 -0.17 -10.46 -18.13
C LEU A 55 -0.71 -9.16 -18.73
N ARG A 56 0.01 -8.05 -18.58
CA ARG A 56 -0.42 -6.75 -19.13
C ARG A 56 -0.49 -6.72 -20.65
N ALA A 57 0.25 -7.61 -21.31
CA ALA A 57 0.21 -7.79 -22.76
C ALA A 57 -0.98 -8.61 -23.25
N GLU A 58 -1.73 -9.27 -22.35
CA GLU A 58 -2.93 -10.04 -22.73
C GLU A 58 -3.96 -9.13 -23.40
N PRO A 59 -4.64 -9.62 -24.46
CA PRO A 59 -5.63 -8.82 -25.21
C PRO A 59 -6.74 -8.23 -24.34
N ARG A 60 -7.15 -8.91 -23.26
CA ARG A 60 -8.19 -8.43 -22.35
C ARG A 60 -7.80 -7.10 -21.67
N TYR A 61 -6.52 -6.89 -21.36
CA TYR A 61 -6.03 -5.66 -20.72
C TYR A 61 -5.72 -4.56 -21.74
N GLY A 62 -5.60 -4.91 -23.02
CA GLY A 62 -5.46 -3.97 -24.11
C GLY A 62 -6.75 -3.28 -24.54
N ALA A 63 -7.92 -3.76 -24.07
CA ALA A 63 -9.20 -3.19 -24.44
C ALA A 63 -9.33 -1.72 -24.01
N PRO A 64 -10.01 -0.88 -24.82
CA PRO A 64 -10.23 0.53 -24.48
C PRO A 64 -10.86 0.70 -23.11
N GLY A 65 -10.35 1.64 -22.35
CA GLY A 65 -10.89 1.96 -21.02
C GLY A 65 -10.36 1.10 -19.86
N ARG A 66 -9.66 -0.01 -20.12
CA ARG A 66 -9.02 -0.84 -19.06
C ARG A 66 -7.91 -0.06 -18.37
N LEU A 67 -7.66 -0.37 -17.08
CA LEU A 67 -6.70 0.32 -16.22
C LEU A 67 -5.41 -0.48 -16.00
N GLU A 68 -5.44 -1.78 -16.06
CA GLU A 68 -4.35 -2.68 -15.64
C GLU A 68 -3.05 -2.45 -16.44
N ARG A 69 -3.18 -2.06 -17.71
CA ARG A 69 -2.02 -1.70 -18.56
C ARG A 69 -1.28 -0.43 -18.11
N HIS A 70 -1.93 0.41 -17.33
CA HIS A 70 -1.37 1.66 -16.80
C HIS A 70 -0.75 1.48 -15.42
N GLY A 71 -0.95 0.31 -14.80
CA GLY A 71 -0.43 0.01 -13.48
C GLY A 71 1.10 0.06 -13.42
N TYR A 72 1.62 0.71 -12.40
CA TYR A 72 3.02 0.68 -11.98
C TYR A 72 3.13 1.01 -10.50
N LYS A 73 4.22 0.58 -9.89
CA LYS A 73 4.54 0.80 -8.48
C LYS A 73 5.63 1.85 -8.32
N VAL A 74 5.41 2.80 -7.43
CA VAL A 74 6.44 3.71 -6.88
C VAL A 74 6.47 3.56 -5.36
N TRP A 75 5.30 3.70 -4.71
CA TRP A 75 5.12 3.65 -3.26
C TRP A 75 3.98 2.73 -2.83
N SER A 76 2.97 2.51 -3.65
CA SER A 76 1.89 1.57 -3.35
C SER A 76 2.41 0.14 -3.21
N GLN A 77 1.64 -0.74 -2.59
CA GLN A 77 2.03 -2.13 -2.38
C GLN A 77 2.16 -2.89 -3.72
N ASN A 78 1.28 -2.62 -4.67
CA ASN A 78 1.26 -3.27 -5.99
C ASN A 78 1.40 -2.23 -7.11
N ASP A 79 0.41 -2.11 -7.98
CA ASP A 79 0.44 -1.24 -9.16
C ASP A 79 -0.57 -0.07 -9.11
N GLU A 80 -1.05 0.25 -7.91
CA GLU A 80 -2.07 1.26 -7.67
C GLU A 80 -1.61 2.66 -8.05
N ASP A 81 -0.32 2.99 -7.89
CA ASP A 81 0.22 4.31 -8.24
C ASP A 81 -0.06 4.70 -9.69
N GLY A 82 0.12 3.76 -10.62
CA GLY A 82 -0.14 3.97 -12.04
C GLY A 82 -1.63 3.99 -12.37
N ILE A 83 -2.39 3.12 -11.74
CA ILE A 83 -3.85 3.04 -11.93
C ILE A 83 -4.51 4.34 -11.45
N LEU A 84 -4.16 4.83 -10.26
CA LEU A 84 -4.67 6.09 -9.72
C LEU A 84 -4.31 7.28 -10.59
N GLU A 85 -3.08 7.35 -11.08
CA GLU A 85 -2.67 8.41 -12.01
C GLU A 85 -3.54 8.42 -13.26
N GLU A 86 -3.79 7.26 -13.86
CA GLU A 86 -4.64 7.16 -15.04
C GLU A 86 -6.11 7.48 -14.73
N ILE A 87 -6.64 7.07 -13.58
CA ILE A 87 -7.98 7.44 -13.16
C ILE A 87 -8.10 8.96 -13.07
N PHE A 88 -7.19 9.64 -12.35
CA PHE A 88 -7.24 11.10 -12.22
C PHE A 88 -6.96 11.83 -13.52
N ARG A 89 -6.16 11.27 -14.40
CA ARG A 89 -5.99 11.80 -15.76
C ARG A 89 -7.32 11.82 -16.54
N ARG A 90 -8.17 10.81 -16.33
CA ARG A 90 -9.49 10.69 -17.01
C ARG A 90 -10.58 11.54 -16.37
N VAL A 91 -10.65 11.60 -15.04
CA VAL A 91 -11.75 12.26 -14.33
C VAL A 91 -11.38 13.62 -13.73
N GLY A 92 -10.10 13.97 -13.75
CA GLY A 92 -9.59 15.19 -13.12
C GLY A 92 -9.61 15.12 -11.60
N THR A 93 -9.16 16.20 -10.99
CA THR A 93 -9.12 16.41 -9.53
C THR A 93 -9.87 17.67 -9.17
N ALA A 94 -10.35 17.79 -7.93
CA ALA A 94 -11.01 18.98 -7.40
C ALA A 94 -10.07 19.72 -6.42
N SER A 95 -9.83 19.13 -5.26
CA SER A 95 -9.08 19.73 -4.15
C SER A 95 -7.66 19.20 -4.00
N ARG A 96 -7.31 18.10 -4.66
CA ARG A 96 -6.11 17.31 -4.45
C ARG A 96 -5.97 16.87 -2.99
N THR A 97 -7.06 16.31 -2.46
CA THR A 97 -7.09 15.78 -1.11
C THR A 97 -7.37 14.29 -1.10
N PHE A 98 -6.84 13.63 -0.08
CA PHE A 98 -7.04 12.21 0.15
C PHE A 98 -7.32 11.89 1.62
N VAL A 99 -7.97 10.75 1.84
CA VAL A 99 -8.06 10.06 3.13
C VAL A 99 -7.60 8.63 2.91
N GLU A 100 -6.73 8.11 3.77
CA GLU A 100 -6.30 6.71 3.73
C GLU A 100 -6.19 6.15 5.14
N PHE A 101 -6.67 4.92 5.34
CA PHE A 101 -6.51 4.17 6.59
C PHE A 101 -5.90 2.81 6.33
N GLY A 102 -5.24 2.24 7.38
CA GLY A 102 -4.43 1.05 7.24
C GLY A 102 -3.09 1.35 6.57
N VAL A 103 -2.49 2.49 6.90
CA VAL A 103 -1.28 2.98 6.24
C VAL A 103 0.01 2.33 6.77
N SER A 104 -0.08 1.48 7.80
CA SER A 104 1.09 0.87 8.44
C SER A 104 2.14 1.94 8.79
N ASP A 105 3.38 1.76 8.38
CA ASP A 105 4.44 2.76 8.61
C ASP A 105 4.53 3.86 7.52
N GLY A 106 3.56 3.93 6.64
CA GLY A 106 3.42 4.95 5.60
C GLY A 106 4.33 4.77 4.39
N ARG A 107 5.08 3.68 4.29
CA ARG A 107 6.05 3.48 3.20
C ARG A 107 5.50 2.71 2.01
N GLU A 108 4.44 1.94 2.23
CA GLU A 108 3.73 1.21 1.19
C GLU A 108 2.24 1.55 1.27
N CYS A 109 1.85 2.73 0.78
CA CYS A 109 0.45 3.12 0.72
C CYS A 109 0.12 3.89 -0.56
N ASN A 110 -1.16 3.92 -0.88
CA ASN A 110 -1.68 4.41 -2.16
C ASN A 110 -1.53 5.94 -2.33
N THR A 111 -1.29 6.68 -1.24
CA THR A 111 -1.29 8.14 -1.26
C THR A 111 0.07 8.81 -1.11
N VAL A 112 1.15 8.07 -0.83
CA VAL A 112 2.50 8.66 -0.72
C VAL A 112 2.92 9.37 -2.00
N LYS A 113 2.70 8.75 -3.17
CA LYS A 113 3.00 9.39 -4.45
C LYS A 113 2.23 10.70 -4.63
N LEU A 114 0.95 10.72 -4.24
CA LEU A 114 0.12 11.91 -4.31
C LEU A 114 0.64 13.00 -3.36
N LEU A 115 1.04 12.62 -2.15
CA LEU A 115 1.64 13.54 -1.17
C LEU A 115 2.92 14.19 -1.72
N ILE A 116 3.79 13.41 -2.40
CA ILE A 116 4.98 13.94 -3.10
C ILE A 116 4.58 14.91 -4.22
N GLN A 117 3.49 14.66 -4.91
CA GLN A 117 2.94 15.53 -5.95
C GLN A 117 2.21 16.78 -5.42
N GLY A 118 2.30 17.03 -4.10
CA GLY A 118 1.74 18.23 -3.46
C GLY A 118 0.27 18.12 -3.07
N TRP A 119 -0.27 16.92 -2.99
CA TRP A 119 -1.59 16.70 -2.41
C TRP A 119 -1.54 16.85 -0.90
N SER A 120 -2.70 17.05 -0.29
CA SER A 120 -2.88 17.07 1.16
C SER A 120 -3.80 15.95 1.60
N GLY A 121 -3.63 15.42 2.79
CA GLY A 121 -4.46 14.30 3.20
C GLY A 121 -4.46 13.99 4.69
N LEU A 122 -5.30 13.00 5.01
CA LEU A 122 -5.44 12.41 6.31
C LEU A 122 -5.01 10.95 6.26
N TRP A 123 -4.13 10.57 7.17
CA TRP A 123 -3.80 9.18 7.47
C TRP A 123 -4.33 8.78 8.83
N MET A 124 -4.89 7.57 8.92
CA MET A 124 -5.32 6.95 10.18
C MET A 124 -4.63 5.60 10.34
N GLU A 125 -4.02 5.40 11.51
CA GLU A 125 -3.29 4.18 11.87
C GLU A 125 -3.48 3.87 13.35
N SER A 126 -3.72 2.62 13.68
CA SER A 126 -3.95 2.17 15.06
C SER A 126 -2.67 1.97 15.85
N SER A 127 -1.60 1.52 15.19
CA SER A 127 -0.32 1.20 15.81
C SER A 127 0.43 2.47 16.25
N ALA A 128 0.69 2.58 17.55
CA ALA A 128 1.50 3.66 18.10
C ALA A 128 2.94 3.64 17.55
N GLU A 129 3.51 2.43 17.35
CA GLU A 129 4.84 2.27 16.79
C GLU A 129 4.92 2.78 15.35
N PHE A 130 3.96 2.40 14.51
CA PHE A 130 3.88 2.89 13.12
C PHE A 130 3.66 4.39 13.06
N CYS A 131 2.78 4.92 13.89
CA CYS A 131 2.55 6.36 13.97
C CYS A 131 3.81 7.13 14.39
N GLU A 132 4.59 6.63 15.35
CA GLU A 132 5.86 7.24 15.74
C GLU A 132 6.88 7.22 14.59
N ARG A 133 6.97 6.10 13.87
CA ARG A 133 7.82 5.96 12.68
C ARG A 133 7.40 6.96 11.59
N MET A 134 6.10 7.05 11.29
CA MET A 134 5.57 8.01 10.32
C MET A 134 5.86 9.47 10.72
N ARG A 135 5.72 9.84 11.99
CA ARG A 135 6.07 11.20 12.47
C ARG A 135 7.52 11.56 12.19
N ARG A 136 8.43 10.60 12.23
CA ARG A 136 9.85 10.83 11.88
C ARG A 136 10.06 10.92 10.36
N ILE A 137 9.50 9.97 9.60
CA ILE A 137 9.70 9.88 8.15
C ILE A 137 9.02 11.05 7.43
N PHE A 138 7.79 11.35 7.81
CA PHE A 138 6.94 12.36 7.18
C PHE A 138 6.86 13.67 7.97
N ALA A 139 7.93 14.01 8.72
CA ALA A 139 7.97 15.21 9.57
C ALA A 139 7.67 16.50 8.78
N ALA A 140 8.20 16.64 7.56
CA ALA A 140 7.99 17.84 6.75
C ALA A 140 6.51 18.04 6.34
N PRO A 141 5.81 17.09 5.69
CA PRO A 141 4.40 17.27 5.34
C PRO A 141 3.46 17.34 6.56
N LEU A 142 3.83 16.77 7.70
CA LEU A 142 3.11 16.97 8.97
C LEU A 142 3.28 18.40 9.49
N ALA A 143 4.51 18.94 9.45
CA ALA A 143 4.81 20.29 9.94
C ALA A 143 4.21 21.39 9.06
N ASP A 144 4.20 21.21 7.73
CA ASP A 144 3.62 22.18 6.79
C ASP A 144 2.10 22.04 6.62
N GLY A 145 1.50 21.05 7.29
CA GLY A 145 0.06 20.86 7.36
C GLY A 145 -0.55 20.14 6.13
N ARG A 146 0.25 19.66 5.19
CA ARG A 146 -0.25 18.86 4.07
C ARG A 146 -0.70 17.47 4.48
N LEU A 147 -0.10 16.91 5.51
CA LEU A 147 -0.49 15.62 6.08
C LEU A 147 -1.04 15.81 7.49
N GLU A 148 -2.16 15.17 7.77
CA GLU A 148 -2.70 14.96 9.10
C GLU A 148 -2.58 13.47 9.45
N LEU A 149 -2.12 13.14 10.65
CA LEU A 149 -1.96 11.78 11.12
C LEU A 149 -2.75 11.58 12.41
N LEU A 150 -3.76 10.74 12.37
CA LEU A 150 -4.53 10.33 13.54
C LEU A 150 -4.13 8.93 13.96
N GLN A 151 -3.69 8.79 15.22
CA GLN A 151 -3.44 7.50 15.83
C GLN A 151 -4.76 6.97 16.39
N THR A 152 -5.43 6.12 15.64
CA THR A 152 -6.73 5.58 16.01
C THR A 152 -7.03 4.29 15.25
N ALA A 153 -7.72 3.36 15.90
CA ALA A 153 -8.37 2.24 15.21
C ALA A 153 -9.65 2.75 14.54
N VAL A 154 -9.79 2.51 13.24
CA VAL A 154 -10.98 2.86 12.47
C VAL A 154 -12.05 1.80 12.67
N SER A 155 -13.28 2.22 12.94
CA SER A 155 -14.45 1.38 13.11
C SER A 155 -15.69 1.99 12.48
N VAL A 156 -16.76 1.21 12.36
CA VAL A 156 -18.07 1.69 11.89
C VAL A 156 -18.59 2.85 12.73
N GLU A 157 -18.30 2.84 14.04
CA GLU A 157 -18.81 3.80 15.01
C GLU A 157 -18.11 5.15 14.96
N ASN A 158 -16.85 5.19 14.46
CA ASN A 158 -16.04 6.40 14.56
C ASN A 158 -15.61 7.00 13.22
N VAL A 159 -15.58 6.22 12.13
CA VAL A 159 -14.96 6.63 10.86
C VAL A 159 -15.54 7.92 10.29
N ASP A 160 -16.84 8.02 10.26
CA ASP A 160 -17.53 9.20 9.68
C ASP A 160 -17.24 10.48 10.46
N GLY A 161 -17.26 10.40 11.80
CA GLY A 161 -16.91 11.52 12.68
C GLY A 161 -15.43 11.92 12.57
N LEU A 162 -14.52 10.95 12.45
CA LEU A 162 -13.09 11.21 12.27
C LEU A 162 -12.82 11.96 10.96
N ILE A 163 -13.43 11.53 9.86
CA ILE A 163 -13.29 12.20 8.57
C ILE A 163 -13.91 13.60 8.60
N ALA A 164 -15.13 13.73 9.14
CA ALA A 164 -15.83 15.01 9.23
C ALA A 164 -15.08 16.06 10.08
N GLY A 165 -14.36 15.60 11.11
CA GLY A 165 -13.54 16.46 11.97
C GLY A 165 -12.18 16.83 11.42
N ALA A 166 -11.73 16.20 10.34
CA ALA A 166 -10.41 16.40 9.77
C ALA A 166 -10.34 17.62 8.84
N ARG A 167 -9.15 18.17 8.67
CA ARG A 167 -8.92 19.33 7.78
C ARG A 167 -9.32 19.08 6.33
N VAL A 168 -9.19 17.85 5.85
CA VAL A 168 -9.56 17.48 4.48
C VAL A 168 -11.05 17.68 4.20
N ALA A 169 -11.93 17.52 5.20
CA ALA A 169 -13.36 17.75 5.06
C ALA A 169 -13.70 19.22 4.79
N ALA A 170 -12.89 20.15 5.29
CA ALA A 170 -13.05 21.58 5.09
C ALA A 170 -12.41 22.07 3.75
N ALA A 171 -11.59 21.25 3.11
CA ALA A 171 -10.87 21.62 1.88
C ALA A 171 -11.75 21.58 0.61
N GLY A 172 -12.98 21.10 0.70
CA GLY A 172 -13.90 20.95 -0.42
C GLY A 172 -14.19 19.50 -0.78
N GLU A 173 -14.35 19.20 -2.06
CA GLU A 173 -14.64 17.84 -2.53
C GLU A 173 -13.41 16.94 -2.38
N LEU A 174 -13.56 15.84 -1.63
CA LEU A 174 -12.51 14.84 -1.47
C LEU A 174 -12.24 14.10 -2.78
N ASP A 175 -10.97 14.03 -3.21
CA ASP A 175 -10.63 13.36 -4.46
C ASP A 175 -10.45 11.84 -4.26
N LEU A 176 -9.77 11.41 -3.21
CA LEU A 176 -9.46 9.99 -2.98
C LEU A 176 -9.80 9.54 -1.55
N LEU A 177 -10.46 8.40 -1.47
CA LEU A 177 -10.59 7.59 -0.27
C LEU A 177 -9.93 6.24 -0.53
N SER A 178 -8.95 5.86 0.28
CA SER A 178 -8.26 4.58 0.24
C SER A 178 -8.52 3.81 1.54
N ILE A 179 -9.03 2.60 1.44
CA ILE A 179 -9.44 1.74 2.56
C ILE A 179 -8.72 0.40 2.45
N ASP A 180 -7.94 0.07 3.48
CA ASP A 180 -7.24 -1.20 3.61
C ASP A 180 -6.97 -1.45 5.10
N ILE A 181 -7.91 -2.14 5.77
CA ILE A 181 -7.88 -2.41 7.22
C ILE A 181 -8.05 -3.89 7.56
N ASP A 182 -7.68 -4.74 6.61
CA ASP A 182 -7.59 -6.20 6.82
C ASP A 182 -8.92 -6.85 7.26
N GLY A 183 -10.07 -6.41 6.70
CA GLY A 183 -11.30 -7.18 6.87
C GLY A 183 -12.61 -6.41 7.09
N ASN A 184 -12.62 -5.32 7.85
CA ASN A 184 -13.84 -4.53 8.08
C ASN A 184 -14.15 -3.48 6.98
N ASP A 185 -13.40 -3.48 5.89
CA ASP A 185 -13.42 -2.50 4.80
C ASP A 185 -14.81 -2.22 4.26
N TYR A 186 -15.58 -3.28 3.96
CA TYR A 186 -16.96 -3.18 3.51
C TYR A 186 -17.84 -2.40 4.50
N HIS A 187 -17.72 -2.71 5.79
CA HIS A 187 -18.54 -2.14 6.83
C HIS A 187 -18.17 -0.69 7.09
N VAL A 188 -16.89 -0.38 7.05
CA VAL A 188 -16.37 0.98 7.21
C VAL A 188 -16.75 1.85 6.03
N LEU A 189 -16.59 1.38 4.78
CA LEU A 189 -17.08 2.12 3.61
C LEU A 189 -18.56 2.43 3.71
N LYS A 190 -19.37 1.46 4.16
CA LYS A 190 -20.82 1.64 4.32
C LYS A 190 -21.19 2.69 5.36
N ALA A 191 -20.33 2.92 6.35
CA ALA A 191 -20.59 3.86 7.46
C ALA A 191 -20.17 5.31 7.15
N ILE A 192 -19.46 5.56 6.05
CA ILE A 192 -19.01 6.90 5.67
C ILE A 192 -20.14 7.64 4.95
N HIS A 193 -20.54 8.79 5.48
CA HIS A 193 -21.61 9.64 4.96
C HIS A 193 -21.23 11.12 4.85
N SER A 194 -20.25 11.57 5.63
CA SER A 194 -19.81 12.98 5.71
C SER A 194 -19.08 13.47 4.46
N VAL A 195 -18.53 12.57 3.67
CA VAL A 195 -17.83 12.88 2.43
C VAL A 195 -18.31 12.00 1.27
N ARG A 196 -18.15 12.51 0.05
CA ARG A 196 -18.43 11.76 -1.17
C ARG A 196 -17.25 11.85 -2.12
N PRO A 197 -16.19 11.03 -1.89
CA PRO A 197 -14.96 11.09 -2.68
C PRO A 197 -15.22 10.86 -4.17
N ARG A 198 -14.37 11.44 -5.02
CA ARG A 198 -14.43 11.23 -6.48
C ARG A 198 -14.00 9.81 -6.86
N VAL A 199 -13.02 9.28 -6.12
CA VAL A 199 -12.43 7.95 -6.31
C VAL A 199 -12.37 7.23 -4.97
N VAL A 200 -12.71 5.94 -4.97
CA VAL A 200 -12.51 5.03 -3.85
C VAL A 200 -11.63 3.88 -4.30
N VAL A 201 -10.56 3.61 -3.56
CA VAL A 201 -9.74 2.40 -3.64
C VAL A 201 -10.00 1.60 -2.39
N ILE A 202 -10.25 0.31 -2.53
CA ILE A 202 -10.60 -0.52 -1.38
C ILE A 202 -10.14 -1.96 -1.58
N GLU A 203 -9.61 -2.54 -0.51
CA GLU A 203 -9.24 -3.93 -0.49
C GLU A 203 -10.44 -4.85 -0.71
N ILE A 204 -10.24 -5.92 -1.48
CA ILE A 204 -11.21 -6.97 -1.72
C ILE A 204 -10.59 -8.34 -1.49
N ASN A 205 -11.40 -9.30 -1.09
CA ASN A 205 -10.98 -10.68 -1.09
C ASN A 205 -11.11 -11.28 -2.51
N GLY A 206 -10.05 -11.15 -3.29
CA GLY A 206 -9.99 -11.60 -4.68
C GLY A 206 -10.02 -13.11 -4.87
N LYS A 207 -10.10 -13.91 -3.81
CA LYS A 207 -10.28 -15.38 -3.89
C LYS A 207 -11.72 -15.77 -4.23
N PHE A 208 -12.68 -14.90 -4.00
CA PHE A 208 -14.09 -15.14 -4.32
C PHE A 208 -14.44 -14.52 -5.67
N PRO A 209 -14.45 -15.35 -6.76
CA PRO A 209 -14.78 -14.81 -8.08
C PRO A 209 -16.25 -14.44 -8.16
N PRO A 210 -16.62 -13.39 -8.91
CA PRO A 210 -18.02 -13.12 -9.22
C PRO A 210 -18.69 -14.32 -9.89
N PRO A 211 -19.97 -14.60 -9.61
CA PRO A 211 -20.91 -13.75 -8.89
C PRO A 211 -21.00 -14.01 -7.38
N MET A 212 -19.98 -14.58 -6.75
CA MET A 212 -19.99 -14.84 -5.32
C MET A 212 -20.11 -13.52 -4.54
N ASP A 213 -21.20 -13.38 -3.80
CA ASP A 213 -21.54 -12.21 -2.96
C ASP A 213 -21.31 -12.58 -1.50
N VAL A 214 -20.10 -12.35 -1.02
CA VAL A 214 -19.63 -12.76 0.32
C VAL A 214 -19.03 -11.57 1.05
N VAL A 215 -19.42 -11.39 2.30
CA VAL A 215 -18.91 -10.37 3.22
C VAL A 215 -18.63 -11.02 4.56
N GLN A 216 -17.45 -10.78 5.12
CA GLN A 216 -17.17 -11.13 6.51
C GLN A 216 -18.12 -10.38 7.46
N PRO A 217 -18.70 -11.02 8.48
CA PRO A 217 -19.44 -10.32 9.51
C PRO A 217 -18.59 -9.24 10.19
N TYR A 218 -19.22 -8.10 10.52
CA TYR A 218 -18.53 -7.04 11.25
C TYR A 218 -18.08 -7.51 12.63
N ASP A 219 -16.82 -7.30 12.92
CA ASP A 219 -16.22 -7.51 14.23
C ASP A 219 -15.23 -6.37 14.55
N PRO A 220 -15.55 -5.45 15.47
CA PRO A 220 -14.67 -4.34 15.81
C PRO A 220 -13.35 -4.78 16.48
N ALA A 221 -13.27 -6.02 16.97
CA ALA A 221 -12.06 -6.59 17.55
C ALA A 221 -11.22 -7.39 16.54
N LEU A 222 -11.66 -7.43 15.27
CA LEU A 222 -10.95 -8.17 14.25
C LEU A 222 -9.52 -7.66 14.08
N THR A 223 -8.60 -8.60 14.09
CA THR A 223 -7.23 -8.44 13.59
C THR A 223 -6.95 -9.59 12.66
N TRP A 224 -6.31 -9.31 11.53
CA TRP A 224 -5.94 -10.35 10.58
C TRP A 224 -5.05 -11.41 11.23
N ASP A 225 -5.42 -12.66 11.08
CA ASP A 225 -4.74 -13.82 11.66
C ASP A 225 -3.82 -14.56 10.66
N GLY A 226 -3.63 -13.99 9.47
CA GLY A 226 -2.85 -14.58 8.39
C GLY A 226 -3.65 -15.59 7.54
N SER A 227 -4.94 -15.77 7.80
CA SER A 227 -5.81 -16.65 7.03
C SER A 227 -6.48 -15.94 5.86
N ASP A 228 -7.21 -16.72 5.06
CA ASP A 228 -8.03 -16.21 3.95
C ASP A 228 -9.41 -15.69 4.39
N PHE A 229 -9.70 -15.77 5.67
CA PHE A 229 -10.95 -15.28 6.23
C PHE A 229 -10.84 -13.79 6.49
N GLY A 230 -11.44 -12.98 5.64
CA GLY A 230 -11.41 -11.52 5.76
C GLY A 230 -12.10 -10.81 4.59
N GLY A 231 -12.54 -9.58 4.85
CA GLY A 231 -13.00 -8.66 3.84
C GLY A 231 -14.30 -9.02 3.13
N ALA A 232 -14.42 -8.55 1.91
CA ALA A 232 -15.58 -8.78 1.04
C ALA A 232 -15.16 -9.15 -0.38
N SER A 233 -15.97 -9.97 -1.05
CA SER A 233 -15.77 -10.27 -2.47
C SER A 233 -15.94 -9.04 -3.35
N LEU A 234 -15.36 -9.04 -4.54
CA LEU A 234 -15.57 -7.97 -5.52
C LEU A 234 -17.05 -7.75 -5.83
N GLN A 235 -17.86 -8.82 -5.89
CA GLN A 235 -19.29 -8.72 -6.14
C GLN A 235 -20.01 -7.98 -5.01
N ALA A 236 -19.75 -8.36 -3.76
CA ALA A 236 -20.35 -7.71 -2.59
C ALA A 236 -19.98 -6.23 -2.49
N MET A 237 -18.68 -5.94 -2.66
CA MET A 237 -18.17 -4.57 -2.66
C MET A 237 -18.77 -3.73 -3.78
N THR A 238 -18.90 -4.29 -4.99
CA THR A 238 -19.54 -3.60 -6.14
C THR A 238 -21.01 -3.34 -5.90
N ASN A 239 -21.72 -4.28 -5.28
CA ASN A 239 -23.13 -4.07 -4.89
C ASN A 239 -23.27 -2.91 -3.91
N LEU A 240 -22.39 -2.82 -2.90
CA LEU A 240 -22.36 -1.69 -1.96
C LEU A 240 -22.03 -0.37 -2.67
N ALA A 241 -20.90 -0.33 -3.39
CA ALA A 241 -20.43 0.86 -4.07
C ALA A 241 -21.49 1.43 -5.05
N THR A 242 -22.18 0.55 -5.77
CA THR A 242 -23.28 0.95 -6.66
C THR A 242 -24.42 1.64 -5.90
N ARG A 243 -24.81 1.11 -4.73
CA ARG A 243 -25.83 1.76 -3.89
C ARG A 243 -25.37 3.13 -3.37
N LEU A 244 -24.08 3.32 -3.18
CA LEU A 244 -23.47 4.60 -2.77
C LEU A 244 -23.24 5.57 -3.95
N GLY A 245 -23.61 5.16 -5.19
CA GLY A 245 -23.50 5.99 -6.39
C GLY A 245 -22.14 5.96 -7.06
N TYR A 246 -21.39 4.87 -6.90
CA TYR A 246 -20.11 4.61 -7.55
C TYR A 246 -20.22 3.53 -8.62
N ARG A 247 -19.29 3.56 -9.56
CA ARG A 247 -19.11 2.56 -10.61
C ARG A 247 -17.75 1.90 -10.43
N LEU A 248 -17.70 0.58 -10.48
CA LEU A 248 -16.46 -0.18 -10.61
C LEU A 248 -15.80 0.18 -11.94
N VAL A 249 -14.53 0.55 -11.93
CA VAL A 249 -13.75 0.89 -13.14
C VAL A 249 -12.58 -0.06 -13.39
N GLY A 250 -12.24 -0.90 -12.45
CA GLY A 250 -11.22 -1.94 -12.57
C GLY A 250 -10.80 -2.51 -11.24
N THR A 251 -9.97 -3.54 -11.30
CA THR A 251 -9.18 -4.06 -10.17
C THR A 251 -7.71 -4.06 -10.60
N ASN A 252 -6.78 -4.06 -9.66
CA ASN A 252 -5.38 -4.25 -10.02
C ASN A 252 -5.13 -5.70 -10.52
N ILE A 253 -4.00 -5.92 -11.18
CA ILE A 253 -3.65 -7.24 -11.73
C ILE A 253 -3.46 -8.29 -10.64
N THR A 254 -3.02 -7.87 -9.46
CA THR A 254 -2.87 -8.75 -8.28
C THR A 254 -4.20 -9.15 -7.66
N GLY A 255 -5.30 -8.46 -8.01
CA GLY A 255 -6.64 -8.82 -7.57
C GLY A 255 -6.91 -8.55 -6.08
N VAL A 256 -6.17 -7.63 -5.47
CA VAL A 256 -6.30 -7.26 -4.05
C VAL A 256 -7.08 -5.96 -3.85
N ASN A 257 -7.01 -5.03 -4.81
CA ASN A 257 -7.71 -3.74 -4.73
C ASN A 257 -8.70 -3.53 -5.87
N ALA A 258 -9.86 -2.97 -5.54
CA ALA A 258 -10.87 -2.52 -6.48
C ALA A 258 -10.93 -0.99 -6.52
N PHE A 259 -11.15 -0.44 -7.73
CA PHE A 259 -11.20 0.98 -8.00
C PHE A 259 -12.61 1.38 -8.40
N TYR A 260 -13.18 2.31 -7.66
CA TYR A 260 -14.51 2.85 -7.90
C TYR A 260 -14.42 4.34 -8.18
N VAL A 261 -15.14 4.79 -9.19
CA VAL A 261 -15.28 6.22 -9.52
C VAL A 261 -16.73 6.60 -9.36
N ARG A 262 -16.96 7.77 -8.82
CA ARG A 262 -18.31 8.31 -8.69
C ARG A 262 -19.03 8.30 -10.04
N ALA A 263 -20.24 7.78 -10.10
CA ALA A 263 -20.94 7.45 -11.35
C ALA A 263 -21.10 8.65 -12.31
N ASP A 264 -21.32 9.85 -11.76
CA ASP A 264 -21.43 11.10 -12.53
C ASP A 264 -20.10 11.52 -13.21
N LEU A 265 -18.95 11.03 -12.71
CA LEU A 265 -17.63 11.31 -13.26
C LEU A 265 -17.13 10.20 -14.20
N ALA A 266 -17.62 8.98 -14.03
CA ALA A 266 -17.13 7.82 -14.76
C ALA A 266 -17.43 7.94 -16.27
N GLY A 267 -18.66 8.29 -16.65
CA GLY A 267 -19.09 8.43 -18.06
C GLY A 267 -18.61 7.27 -18.92
N GLY A 268 -18.28 7.52 -20.18
CA GLY A 268 -17.67 6.55 -21.13
C GLY A 268 -16.15 6.47 -21.07
N ARG A 269 -15.51 6.91 -19.97
CA ARG A 269 -14.05 7.01 -19.84
C ARG A 269 -13.35 5.71 -19.48
N PHE A 270 -14.10 4.73 -18.99
CA PHE A 270 -13.59 3.46 -18.50
C PHE A 270 -14.25 2.30 -19.24
N ALA A 271 -13.62 1.13 -19.21
CA ALA A 271 -14.20 -0.09 -19.76
C ALA A 271 -15.59 -0.33 -19.17
N GLU A 272 -16.51 -0.74 -20.03
CA GLU A 272 -17.82 -1.20 -19.60
C GLU A 272 -17.74 -2.66 -19.16
N GLY A 273 -18.52 -3.01 -18.15
CA GLY A 273 -18.61 -4.35 -17.64
C GLY A 273 -19.09 -4.37 -16.18
N ASP A 274 -19.53 -5.56 -15.80
CA ASP A 274 -19.86 -5.89 -14.44
C ASP A 274 -18.63 -6.35 -13.64
N ALA A 275 -18.85 -6.80 -12.41
CA ALA A 275 -17.78 -7.31 -11.57
C ALA A 275 -17.04 -8.48 -12.23
N ALA A 276 -17.73 -9.35 -12.97
CA ALA A 276 -17.11 -10.50 -13.63
C ALA A 276 -16.16 -10.08 -14.77
N ALA A 277 -16.58 -9.09 -15.58
CA ALA A 277 -15.77 -8.58 -16.69
C ALA A 277 -14.50 -7.85 -16.23
N LEU A 278 -14.56 -7.20 -15.05
CA LEU A 278 -13.47 -6.40 -14.49
C LEU A 278 -12.65 -7.13 -13.41
N TYR A 279 -13.02 -8.36 -13.08
CA TYR A 279 -12.36 -9.17 -12.07
C TYR A 279 -10.97 -9.62 -12.49
N ASN A 280 -10.02 -9.49 -11.58
CA ASN A 280 -8.74 -10.16 -11.58
C ASN A 280 -8.66 -11.08 -10.36
N PRO A 281 -8.26 -12.37 -10.53
CA PRO A 281 -8.10 -13.27 -9.39
C PRO A 281 -6.95 -12.80 -8.48
N ALA A 282 -7.03 -13.16 -7.21
CA ALA A 282 -5.94 -12.90 -6.27
C ALA A 282 -4.64 -13.57 -6.74
N ARG A 283 -3.63 -12.75 -7.04
CA ARG A 283 -2.27 -13.14 -7.44
C ARG A 283 -1.27 -12.53 -6.47
N ILE A 284 -1.43 -12.84 -5.19
CA ILE A 284 -0.59 -12.29 -4.11
C ILE A 284 0.90 -12.54 -4.32
N TRP A 285 1.28 -13.58 -5.08
CA TRP A 285 2.68 -13.86 -5.45
C TRP A 285 3.27 -12.85 -6.43
N LEU A 286 2.46 -11.98 -7.03
CA LEU A 286 2.91 -10.91 -7.91
C LEU A 286 3.20 -9.61 -7.16
N THR A 287 3.09 -9.57 -5.85
CA THR A 287 3.48 -8.40 -5.04
C THR A 287 5.02 -8.33 -5.02
N PRO A 288 5.63 -7.41 -5.77
CA PRO A 288 7.07 -7.40 -5.90
C PRO A 288 7.73 -6.66 -4.73
N GLY A 289 8.76 -7.28 -4.14
CA GLY A 289 9.60 -6.61 -3.16
C GLY A 289 10.48 -5.52 -3.78
N PHE A 290 11.02 -5.76 -4.99
CA PHE A 290 12.06 -4.92 -5.59
C PHE A 290 11.74 -4.35 -6.98
N VAL A 291 10.65 -4.71 -7.62
CA VAL A 291 10.36 -4.30 -9.02
C VAL A 291 10.28 -2.78 -9.20
N ALA A 292 9.96 -2.04 -8.15
CA ALA A 292 10.00 -0.57 -8.13
C ALA A 292 11.28 0.01 -7.52
N GLY A 293 12.31 -0.79 -7.31
CA GLY A 293 13.55 -0.39 -6.66
C GLY A 293 13.70 -0.98 -5.25
N HIS A 294 14.57 -0.40 -4.44
CA HIS A 294 14.81 -0.91 -3.10
C HIS A 294 13.59 -0.74 -2.20
N PRO A 295 13.18 -1.79 -1.46
CA PRO A 295 12.12 -1.66 -0.48
C PRO A 295 12.56 -0.69 0.61
N THR A 296 11.60 0.02 1.13
CA THR A 296 11.65 0.77 2.38
C THR A 296 12.82 1.74 2.55
N ARG A 297 12.54 2.99 2.34
CA ARG A 297 13.49 4.04 2.70
C ARG A 297 13.03 4.71 3.99
N GLU A 298 13.95 4.87 4.92
CA GLU A 298 13.69 5.60 6.16
C GLU A 298 13.75 7.12 5.98
N ARG A 299 13.69 7.58 4.72
CA ARG A 299 13.74 9.01 4.40
C ARG A 299 12.66 9.37 3.39
N PHE A 300 11.84 10.33 3.76
CA PHE A 300 11.01 11.10 2.87
C PHE A 300 11.65 12.48 2.70
N GLY A 301 11.84 12.96 1.48
CA GLY A 301 12.55 14.23 1.28
C GLY A 301 12.75 14.55 -0.21
N TYR A 302 11.96 13.90 -1.08
CA TYR A 302 11.95 14.26 -2.49
C TYR A 302 11.32 15.64 -2.68
N THR A 303 11.91 16.40 -3.61
CA THR A 303 11.45 17.74 -3.98
C THR A 303 11.42 17.85 -5.50
N SER A 304 10.83 18.89 -6.03
CA SER A 304 10.84 19.15 -7.46
C SER A 304 11.98 20.09 -7.85
N ASP A 305 12.40 20.05 -9.13
CA ASP A 305 13.33 21.03 -9.69
C ASP A 305 12.84 22.45 -9.47
N ALA A 306 11.57 22.73 -9.70
CA ALA A 306 10.98 24.04 -9.47
C ALA A 306 11.11 24.51 -8.01
N ALA A 307 10.97 23.60 -7.03
CA ALA A 307 11.14 23.93 -5.62
C ALA A 307 12.61 24.20 -5.27
N ILE A 308 13.57 23.50 -5.89
CA ILE A 308 15.00 23.74 -5.74
C ILE A 308 15.34 25.13 -6.29
N GLU A 309 14.90 25.46 -7.49
CA GLU A 309 15.12 26.76 -8.13
C GLU A 309 14.50 27.90 -7.32
N GLN A 310 13.31 27.71 -6.78
CA GLN A 310 12.68 28.72 -5.91
C GLN A 310 13.48 28.94 -4.63
N ALA A 311 13.96 27.88 -3.99
CA ALA A 311 14.78 27.98 -2.78
C ALA A 311 16.15 28.65 -3.04
N LEU A 312 16.72 28.49 -4.23
CA LEU A 312 17.96 29.16 -4.62
C LEU A 312 17.79 30.67 -4.87
N ARG A 313 16.63 31.10 -5.37
CA ARG A 313 16.31 32.52 -5.62
C ARG A 313 15.93 33.29 -4.35
N SER A 314 15.58 32.58 -3.26
CA SER A 314 15.20 33.18 -1.98
C SER A 314 16.38 33.35 -1.00
N LYS A 315 17.57 32.91 -1.36
CA LYS A 315 18.84 33.15 -0.69
C LYS A 315 19.59 34.27 -1.35
#